data_c592ed780355b9c0472d566489ae5339
#
_entry.id   c592ed780355b9c0472d566489ae5339
#
_cell.length_a   1.000
_cell.length_b   1.000
_cell.length_c   1.000
_cell.angle_alpha   90.00
_cell.angle_beta   90.00
_cell.angle_gamma   90.00
#
_symmetry.space_group_name_H-M   'P 1'
#
loop_
_entity.id
_entity.type
_entity.pdbx_description
1 polymer ?
#
loop_
_entity_poly.entity_id
_entity_poly.type
_entity_poly.pdbx_seq_one_letter_code
_entity_poly.pdbx_strand_id
1 'polypeptide(L)'
;MRILTCLLIILLVSCKDKPEATNSAAKIENDNVEESIELEVYDFDGLQKYLSTTTDKIYVVNFWATWCAPCVKELPYFEELNYKYADKNVEVILVSLDFPNKYESKLKPFIISKNLKSKVVALNDVDSNTWIPKVHETWSGAIPATIIFNKNKRQFYEQSFTYDELETEVKQFLK
;
A
#
# COMPACT_ATOMS: atom_id res chain seq x y z
N MET A 1 22.25 36.06 84.10
CA MET A 1 21.57 37.31 84.41
C MET A 1 20.37 37.44 83.44
N ARG A 2 19.20 37.44 84.08
CA ARG A 2 17.88 37.90 83.61
C ARG A 2 17.34 37.23 82.29
N ILE A 3 16.39 36.31 82.41
CA ILE A 3 14.93 36.39 82.70
C ILE A 3 14.22 37.19 81.59
N LEU A 4 13.31 36.50 80.84
CA LEU A 4 11.85 36.71 80.86
C LEU A 4 11.23 35.93 79.73
N THR A 5 10.64 34.85 79.94
CA THR A 5 9.21 34.56 80.20
C THR A 5 8.21 35.41 79.41
N CYS A 6 7.40 34.79 78.61
CA CYS A 6 5.95 34.94 78.42
C CYS A 6 5.55 34.00 77.31
N LEU A 7 4.92 32.95 77.56
CA LEU A 7 3.51 32.68 77.89
C LEU A 7 2.55 32.90 76.72
N LEU A 8 2.09 31.76 76.22
CA LEU A 8 0.69 31.37 75.97
C LEU A 8 -0.08 32.07 74.86
N ILE A 9 -0.60 31.38 73.96
CA ILE A 9 -2.05 31.02 73.88
C ILE A 9 -2.31 30.01 72.80
N ILE A 10 -2.98 28.97 73.24
CA ILE A 10 -3.58 27.91 72.43
C ILE A 10 -4.82 28.46 71.70
N LEU A 11 -4.97 28.23 70.42
CA LEU A 11 -6.29 28.14 69.83
C LEU A 11 -6.29 26.99 68.82
N LEU A 12 -6.99 25.96 69.26
CA LEU A 12 -7.43 24.83 68.40
C LEU A 12 -8.51 25.36 67.48
N VAL A 13 -8.29 25.29 66.17
CA VAL A 13 -9.37 25.22 65.19
C VAL A 13 -9.11 24.02 64.34
N SER A 14 -9.92 23.00 64.63
CA SER A 14 -10.14 21.84 63.78
C SER A 14 -10.87 22.29 62.54
N CYS A 15 -10.27 22.10 61.34
CA CYS A 15 -11.03 21.95 60.13
C CYS A 15 -10.39 20.81 59.32
N LYS A 16 -11.16 19.79 59.28
CA LYS A 16 -10.99 18.59 58.54
C LYS A 16 -11.46 18.87 57.10
N ASP A 17 -10.55 19.03 56.18
CA ASP A 17 -10.86 18.94 54.78
C ASP A 17 -9.75 18.15 54.08
N LYS A 18 -10.11 16.97 53.70
CA LYS A 18 -9.35 16.04 52.94
C LYS A 18 -9.44 16.47 51.46
N PRO A 19 -8.35 16.84 50.78
CA PRO A 19 -8.44 16.96 49.34
C PRO A 19 -8.49 15.57 48.74
N GLU A 20 -9.64 15.28 48.21
CA GLU A 20 -9.90 14.16 47.31
C GLU A 20 -9.00 14.32 46.09
N ALA A 21 -8.00 13.44 45.99
CA ALA A 21 -7.17 13.32 44.80
C ALA A 21 -8.05 12.79 43.69
N THR A 22 -8.61 13.69 42.90
CA THR A 22 -9.17 13.33 41.58
C THR A 22 -8.02 12.88 40.70
N ASN A 23 -7.84 11.56 40.67
CA ASN A 23 -7.07 10.87 39.67
C ASN A 23 -7.82 11.04 38.34
N SER A 24 -7.65 12.19 37.70
CA SER A 24 -7.96 12.35 36.29
C SER A 24 -6.86 11.60 35.52
N ALA A 25 -7.01 10.27 35.44
CA ALA A 25 -6.33 9.52 34.42
C ALA A 25 -6.81 10.07 33.09
N ALA A 26 -6.03 10.97 32.51
CA ALA A 26 -6.19 11.33 31.11
C ALA A 26 -6.04 10.00 30.32
N LYS A 27 -7.17 9.46 29.92
CA LYS A 27 -7.28 8.40 28.93
C LYS A 27 -6.65 8.98 27.65
N ILE A 28 -5.38 8.64 27.43
CA ILE A 28 -4.76 8.83 26.13
C ILE A 28 -5.56 7.91 25.22
N GLU A 29 -6.55 8.46 24.57
CA GLU A 29 -7.13 7.85 23.39
C GLU A 29 -6.01 7.84 22.35
N ASN A 30 -5.35 6.70 22.23
CA ASN A 30 -4.58 6.39 21.04
C ASN A 30 -5.62 6.35 19.89
N ASP A 31 -5.80 7.50 19.25
CA ASP A 31 -6.29 7.54 17.88
C ASP A 31 -5.23 6.83 17.02
N ASN A 32 -5.26 5.51 17.05
CA ASN A 32 -4.76 4.73 15.95
C ASN A 32 -5.68 5.07 14.78
N VAL A 33 -5.35 6.12 14.04
CA VAL A 33 -5.83 6.29 12.68
C VAL A 33 -5.27 5.07 11.94
N GLU A 34 -6.05 4.00 11.91
CA GLU A 34 -5.80 2.90 11.00
C GLU A 34 -5.84 3.51 9.61
N GLU A 35 -4.68 3.63 8.97
CA GLU A 35 -4.57 4.12 7.59
C GLU A 35 -5.34 3.13 6.71
N SER A 36 -6.63 3.42 6.49
CA SER A 36 -7.51 2.57 5.70
C SER A 36 -7.25 2.86 4.22
N ILE A 37 -6.79 1.85 3.50
CA ILE A 37 -6.64 1.93 2.05
C ILE A 37 -7.98 1.58 1.40
N GLU A 38 -8.44 2.45 0.51
CA GLU A 38 -9.51 2.11 -0.43
C GLU A 38 -8.90 1.29 -1.57
N LEU A 39 -9.19 -0.02 -1.58
CA LEU A 39 -8.74 -0.94 -2.62
C LEU A 39 -9.79 -1.02 -3.72
N GLU A 40 -9.41 -0.60 -4.93
CA GLU A 40 -10.26 -0.80 -6.11
C GLU A 40 -10.24 -2.28 -6.53
N VAL A 41 -11.42 -2.89 -6.66
CA VAL A 41 -11.58 -4.29 -7.05
C VAL A 41 -12.39 -4.36 -8.34
N TYR A 42 -11.89 -5.11 -9.32
CA TYR A 42 -12.50 -5.24 -10.63
C TYR A 42 -12.65 -6.71 -11.03
N ASP A 43 -13.69 -7.02 -11.79
CA ASP A 43 -13.67 -8.15 -12.73
C ASP A 43 -12.78 -7.81 -13.93
N PHE A 44 -12.63 -8.74 -14.84
CA PHE A 44 -11.78 -8.52 -16.00
C PHE A 44 -12.27 -7.41 -16.92
N ASP A 45 -13.58 -7.26 -17.09
CA ASP A 45 -14.15 -6.21 -17.94
C ASP A 45 -13.87 -4.82 -17.34
N GLY A 46 -14.01 -4.66 -16.04
CA GLY A 46 -13.64 -3.43 -15.33
C GLY A 46 -12.13 -3.14 -15.34
N LEU A 47 -11.28 -4.20 -15.39
CA LEU A 47 -9.83 -4.07 -15.44
C LEU A 47 -9.34 -3.57 -16.81
N GLN A 48 -10.09 -3.78 -17.90
CA GLN A 48 -9.64 -3.46 -19.27
C GLN A 48 -9.22 -2.01 -19.45
N LYS A 49 -9.74 -1.07 -18.66
CA LYS A 49 -9.32 0.34 -18.68
C LYS A 49 -7.82 0.54 -18.38
N TYR A 50 -7.20 -0.42 -17.69
CA TYR A 50 -5.78 -0.46 -17.38
C TYR A 50 -4.97 -1.32 -18.36
N LEU A 51 -5.61 -1.99 -19.28
CA LEU A 51 -4.97 -2.90 -20.24
C LEU A 51 -4.99 -2.35 -21.68
N SER A 52 -5.51 -1.13 -21.89
CA SER A 52 -5.57 -0.49 -23.19
C SER A 52 -5.36 1.02 -23.08
N THR A 53 -4.85 1.64 -24.13
CA THR A 53 -4.70 3.09 -24.21
C THR A 53 -4.71 3.55 -25.65
N THR A 54 -5.17 4.79 -25.86
CA THR A 54 -5.12 5.49 -27.13
C THR A 54 -4.06 6.60 -27.14
N THR A 55 -3.32 6.74 -26.04
CA THR A 55 -2.33 7.81 -25.83
C THR A 55 -0.90 7.28 -25.94
N ASP A 56 0.07 8.18 -25.94
CA ASP A 56 1.51 7.85 -25.87
C ASP A 56 1.96 7.52 -24.43
N LYS A 57 1.05 7.49 -23.44
CA LYS A 57 1.36 7.07 -22.08
C LYS A 57 1.81 5.63 -22.08
N ILE A 58 2.89 5.36 -21.36
CA ILE A 58 3.44 4.03 -21.22
C ILE A 58 2.88 3.42 -19.94
N TYR A 59 2.21 2.31 -20.07
CA TYR A 59 1.71 1.54 -18.94
C TYR A 59 2.58 0.32 -18.70
N VAL A 60 2.93 0.11 -17.44
CA VAL A 60 3.62 -1.08 -16.95
C VAL A 60 2.66 -1.76 -15.98
N VAL A 61 1.99 -2.81 -16.45
CA VAL A 61 0.99 -3.54 -15.65
C VAL A 61 1.59 -4.86 -15.21
N ASN A 62 1.76 -5.04 -13.91
CA ASN A 62 2.31 -6.25 -13.31
C ASN A 62 1.20 -7.04 -12.58
N PHE A 63 1.04 -8.30 -12.91
CA PHE A 63 0.17 -9.25 -12.24
C PHE A 63 0.96 -9.98 -11.15
N TRP A 64 0.51 -9.86 -9.91
CA TRP A 64 1.22 -10.34 -8.73
C TRP A 64 0.27 -10.80 -7.62
N ALA A 65 0.82 -11.33 -6.53
CA ALA A 65 0.06 -11.60 -5.31
C ALA A 65 0.98 -11.60 -4.07
N THR A 66 0.39 -11.39 -2.89
CA THR A 66 1.16 -11.38 -1.62
C THR A 66 1.76 -12.74 -1.27
N TRP A 67 1.18 -13.83 -1.76
CA TRP A 67 1.66 -15.20 -1.58
C TRP A 67 2.70 -15.63 -2.64
N CYS A 68 2.95 -14.82 -3.65
CA CYS A 68 3.91 -15.09 -4.73
C CYS A 68 5.28 -14.54 -4.34
N ALA A 69 6.18 -15.38 -3.84
CA ALA A 69 7.50 -14.95 -3.37
C ALA A 69 8.34 -14.22 -4.43
N PRO A 70 8.46 -14.70 -5.69
CA PRO A 70 9.20 -13.96 -6.72
C PRO A 70 8.53 -12.61 -7.06
N CYS A 71 7.18 -12.53 -7.06
CA CYS A 71 6.49 -11.27 -7.27
C CYS A 71 6.84 -10.23 -6.19
N VAL A 72 6.75 -10.64 -4.93
CA VAL A 72 7.07 -9.76 -3.78
C VAL A 72 8.52 -9.27 -3.82
N LYS A 73 9.43 -10.08 -4.32
CA LYS A 73 10.85 -9.74 -4.45
C LYS A 73 11.08 -8.62 -5.46
N GLU A 74 10.33 -8.59 -6.54
CA GLU A 74 10.50 -7.60 -7.63
C GLU A 74 9.72 -6.30 -7.43
N LEU A 75 8.71 -6.26 -6.54
CA LEU A 75 7.90 -5.04 -6.31
C LEU A 75 8.73 -3.77 -6.07
N PRO A 76 9.84 -3.78 -5.31
CA PRO A 76 10.67 -2.58 -5.16
C PRO A 76 11.18 -2.02 -6.48
N TYR A 77 11.40 -2.85 -7.49
CA TYR A 77 11.87 -2.41 -8.81
C TYR A 77 10.78 -1.68 -9.59
N PHE A 78 9.52 -2.12 -9.45
CA PHE A 78 8.37 -1.42 -10.01
C PHE A 78 8.11 -0.08 -9.32
N GLU A 79 8.28 0.00 -8.00
CA GLU A 79 8.18 1.25 -7.24
C GLU A 79 9.29 2.24 -7.64
N GLU A 80 10.53 1.77 -7.80
CA GLU A 80 11.65 2.59 -8.27
C GLU A 80 11.40 3.10 -9.70
N LEU A 81 10.90 2.23 -10.59
CA LEU A 81 10.52 2.60 -11.95
C LEU A 81 9.42 3.68 -11.94
N ASN A 82 8.36 3.47 -11.15
CA ASN A 82 7.26 4.41 -11.02
C ASN A 82 7.74 5.80 -10.58
N TYR A 83 8.61 5.84 -9.58
CA TYR A 83 9.19 7.08 -9.09
C TYR A 83 10.08 7.76 -10.13
N LYS A 84 11.01 7.03 -10.74
CA LYS A 84 12.03 7.57 -11.66
C LYS A 84 11.46 8.03 -12.99
N TYR A 85 10.33 7.47 -13.41
CA TYR A 85 9.73 7.71 -14.73
C TYR A 85 8.37 8.43 -14.67
N ALA A 86 7.94 8.90 -13.50
CA ALA A 86 6.68 9.60 -13.32
C ALA A 86 6.53 10.82 -14.24
N ASP A 87 7.60 11.58 -14.42
CA ASP A 87 7.68 12.76 -15.30
C ASP A 87 7.88 12.42 -16.79
N LYS A 88 8.09 11.14 -17.11
CA LYS A 88 8.31 10.63 -18.48
C LYS A 88 7.10 9.91 -19.06
N ASN A 89 5.93 10.20 -18.53
CA ASN A 89 4.67 9.63 -19.01
C ASN A 89 4.59 8.11 -18.87
N VAL A 90 5.23 7.53 -17.84
CA VAL A 90 5.15 6.12 -17.46
C VAL A 90 4.26 5.98 -16.24
N GLU A 91 3.37 5.00 -16.24
CA GLU A 91 2.52 4.64 -15.11
C GLU A 91 2.65 3.16 -14.80
N VAL A 92 2.95 2.85 -13.53
CA VAL A 92 2.98 1.48 -13.02
C VAL A 92 1.65 1.15 -12.35
N ILE A 93 1.07 0.01 -12.73
CA ILE A 93 -0.16 -0.52 -12.15
C ILE A 93 0.12 -1.94 -11.66
N LEU A 94 -0.12 -2.17 -10.38
CA LEU A 94 0.06 -3.46 -9.73
C LEU A 94 -1.31 -4.14 -9.59
N VAL A 95 -1.56 -5.16 -10.39
CA VAL A 95 -2.81 -5.94 -10.39
C VAL A 95 -2.65 -7.14 -9.47
N SER A 96 -3.26 -7.07 -8.29
CA SER A 96 -3.23 -8.19 -7.33
C SER A 96 -4.19 -9.30 -7.74
N LEU A 97 -3.68 -10.54 -7.69
CA LEU A 97 -4.43 -11.78 -7.83
C LEU A 97 -4.66 -12.47 -6.46
N ASP A 98 -4.58 -11.69 -5.37
CA ASP A 98 -4.95 -12.20 -4.05
C ASP A 98 -6.43 -12.57 -4.00
N PHE A 99 -6.74 -13.60 -3.21
CA PHE A 99 -8.13 -14.02 -3.03
C PHE A 99 -8.95 -12.95 -2.28
N PRO A 100 -10.25 -12.75 -2.63
CA PRO A 100 -11.08 -11.71 -2.00
C PRO A 100 -11.14 -11.79 -0.46
N ASN A 101 -11.16 -12.99 0.10
CA ASN A 101 -11.15 -13.21 1.56
C ASN A 101 -9.81 -12.85 2.23
N LYS A 102 -8.81 -12.42 1.47
CA LYS A 102 -7.48 -11.99 1.94
C LYS A 102 -7.22 -10.49 1.77
N TYR A 103 -8.13 -9.75 1.12
CA TYR A 103 -7.91 -8.32 0.89
C TYR A 103 -7.70 -7.55 2.20
N GLU A 104 -8.60 -7.69 3.18
CA GLU A 104 -8.50 -6.98 4.45
C GLU A 104 -7.35 -7.50 5.32
N SER A 105 -7.16 -8.82 5.38
CA SER A 105 -6.22 -9.45 6.33
C SER A 105 -4.79 -9.59 5.81
N LYS A 106 -4.57 -9.44 4.50
CA LYS A 106 -3.25 -9.62 3.88
C LYS A 106 -2.88 -8.51 2.91
N LEU A 107 -3.69 -8.27 1.86
CA LEU A 107 -3.31 -7.36 0.78
C LEU A 107 -3.20 -5.91 1.27
N LYS A 108 -4.23 -5.36 1.91
CA LYS A 108 -4.20 -3.98 2.42
C LYS A 108 -3.08 -3.76 3.45
N PRO A 109 -2.89 -4.61 4.48
CA PRO A 109 -1.76 -4.49 5.38
C PRO A 109 -0.40 -4.60 4.67
N PHE A 110 -0.30 -5.42 3.64
CA PHE A 110 0.92 -5.56 2.84
C PHE A 110 1.23 -4.25 2.10
N ILE A 111 0.25 -3.65 1.41
CA ILE A 111 0.39 -2.38 0.68
C ILE A 111 0.90 -1.29 1.63
N ILE A 112 0.31 -1.18 2.83
CA ILE A 112 0.72 -0.22 3.86
C ILE A 112 2.14 -0.51 4.33
N SER A 113 2.42 -1.74 4.74
CA SER A 113 3.71 -2.12 5.33
C SER A 113 4.87 -1.99 4.35
N LYS A 114 4.63 -2.17 3.05
CA LYS A 114 5.61 -2.00 1.97
C LYS A 114 5.62 -0.58 1.43
N ASN A 115 4.70 0.28 1.89
CA ASN A 115 4.57 1.67 1.45
C ASN A 115 4.49 1.79 -0.08
N LEU A 116 3.72 0.89 -0.73
CA LEU A 116 3.57 0.91 -2.19
C LEU A 116 2.91 2.22 -2.62
N LYS A 117 3.51 2.91 -3.57
CA LYS A 117 3.05 4.19 -4.14
C LYS A 117 2.46 4.05 -5.52
N SER A 118 2.81 2.99 -6.23
CA SER A 118 2.18 2.63 -7.49
C SER A 118 0.69 2.35 -7.27
N LYS A 119 -0.10 2.53 -8.31
CA LYS A 119 -1.52 2.19 -8.23
C LYS A 119 -1.68 0.68 -8.05
N VAL A 120 -2.32 0.27 -6.96
CA VAL A 120 -2.68 -1.12 -6.70
C VAL A 120 -4.18 -1.30 -6.92
N VAL A 121 -4.54 -2.30 -7.71
CA VAL A 121 -5.92 -2.76 -7.91
C VAL A 121 -5.99 -4.27 -7.71
N ALA A 122 -7.15 -4.81 -7.38
CA ALA A 122 -7.36 -6.25 -7.28
C ALA A 122 -8.24 -6.75 -8.42
N LEU A 123 -7.85 -7.87 -9.03
CA LEU A 123 -8.68 -8.60 -9.98
C LEU A 123 -9.43 -9.70 -9.23
N ASN A 124 -10.76 -9.61 -9.24
CA ASN A 124 -11.67 -10.60 -8.70
C ASN A 124 -12.52 -11.18 -9.82
N ASP A 125 -11.93 -12.06 -10.60
CA ASP A 125 -12.62 -12.78 -11.67
C ASP A 125 -12.23 -14.26 -11.64
N VAL A 126 -13.21 -15.11 -11.39
CA VAL A 126 -12.99 -16.56 -11.23
C VAL A 126 -12.81 -17.29 -12.55
N ASP A 127 -13.22 -16.68 -13.68
CA ASP A 127 -13.12 -17.29 -15.00
C ASP A 127 -11.75 -17.04 -15.65
N SER A 128 -10.70 -17.53 -14.98
CA SER A 128 -9.33 -17.37 -15.44
C SER A 128 -9.08 -17.94 -16.85
N ASN A 129 -9.79 -19.00 -17.22
CA ASN A 129 -9.67 -19.59 -18.56
C ASN A 129 -10.14 -18.63 -19.67
N THR A 130 -11.06 -17.73 -19.35
CA THR A 130 -11.58 -16.75 -20.30
C THR A 130 -10.72 -15.48 -20.33
N TRP A 131 -10.27 -14.96 -19.17
CA TRP A 131 -9.59 -13.67 -19.16
C TRP A 131 -8.07 -13.75 -19.36
N ILE A 132 -7.38 -14.84 -18.93
CA ILE A 132 -5.92 -15.00 -19.14
C ILE A 132 -5.53 -14.86 -20.62
N PRO A 133 -6.16 -15.59 -21.57
CA PRO A 133 -5.83 -15.44 -22.98
C PRO A 133 -6.14 -14.05 -23.56
N LYS A 134 -7.10 -13.32 -22.97
CA LYS A 134 -7.42 -11.95 -23.38
C LYS A 134 -6.37 -10.94 -22.92
N VAL A 135 -5.64 -11.22 -21.85
CA VAL A 135 -4.47 -10.43 -21.43
C VAL A 135 -3.34 -10.64 -22.41
N HIS A 136 -2.97 -11.91 -22.65
CA HIS A 136 -2.01 -12.32 -23.67
C HIS A 136 -2.20 -13.80 -24.03
N GLU A 137 -2.22 -14.12 -25.32
CA GLU A 137 -2.53 -15.46 -25.83
C GLU A 137 -1.56 -16.55 -25.35
N THR A 138 -0.30 -16.19 -25.07
CA THR A 138 0.73 -17.14 -24.61
C THR A 138 0.86 -17.20 -23.10
N TRP A 139 0.08 -16.42 -22.34
CA TRP A 139 0.18 -16.43 -20.88
C TRP A 139 -0.32 -17.76 -20.32
N SER A 140 0.53 -18.47 -19.58
CA SER A 140 0.16 -19.73 -18.92
C SER A 140 -0.70 -19.53 -17.67
N GLY A 141 -0.82 -18.28 -17.20
CA GLY A 141 -1.43 -17.93 -15.91
C GLY A 141 -0.45 -17.89 -14.74
N ALA A 142 0.84 -18.18 -14.97
CA ALA A 142 1.84 -18.07 -13.93
C ALA A 142 2.17 -16.59 -13.64
N ILE A 143 2.52 -16.31 -12.37
CA ILE A 143 2.95 -14.99 -11.91
C ILE A 143 4.36 -15.06 -11.28
N PRO A 144 5.14 -13.98 -11.40
CA PRO A 144 4.78 -12.66 -11.93
C PRO A 144 4.63 -12.65 -13.45
N ALA A 145 3.72 -11.79 -13.93
CA ALA A 145 3.56 -11.51 -15.35
C ALA A 145 3.43 -10.00 -15.56
N THR A 146 4.04 -9.48 -16.61
CA THR A 146 4.08 -8.03 -16.87
C THR A 146 3.71 -7.71 -18.30
N ILE A 147 2.90 -6.68 -18.48
CA ILE A 147 2.65 -6.07 -19.78
C ILE A 147 3.22 -4.66 -19.77
N ILE A 148 3.97 -4.31 -20.82
CA ILE A 148 4.41 -2.96 -21.07
C ILE A 148 3.81 -2.52 -22.40
N PHE A 149 3.09 -1.41 -22.41
CA PHE A 149 2.43 -0.96 -23.63
C PHE A 149 2.19 0.55 -23.67
N ASN A 150 2.02 1.03 -24.90
CA ASN A 150 1.43 2.33 -25.25
C ASN A 150 0.49 2.13 -26.45
N LYS A 151 -0.01 3.20 -27.07
CA LYS A 151 -0.91 3.10 -28.24
C LYS A 151 -0.30 2.36 -29.45
N ASN A 152 1.04 2.27 -29.57
CA ASN A 152 1.73 1.78 -30.76
C ASN A 152 2.39 0.41 -30.57
N LYS A 153 2.70 0.05 -29.33
CA LYS A 153 3.48 -1.14 -29.01
C LYS A 153 2.95 -1.79 -27.75
N ARG A 154 2.97 -3.13 -27.71
CA ARG A 154 2.64 -3.94 -26.55
C ARG A 154 3.62 -5.11 -26.47
N GLN A 155 4.14 -5.37 -25.28
CA GLN A 155 5.00 -6.51 -24.97
C GLN A 155 4.53 -7.18 -23.70
N PHE A 156 4.66 -8.48 -23.66
CA PHE A 156 4.27 -9.33 -22.54
C PHE A 156 5.45 -10.17 -22.06
N TYR A 157 5.56 -10.34 -20.77
CA TYR A 157 6.62 -11.07 -20.09
C TYR A 157 6.02 -11.93 -18.98
N GLU A 158 6.27 -13.22 -19.02
CA GLU A 158 5.93 -14.18 -17.95
C GLU A 158 7.22 -14.59 -17.25
N GLN A 159 7.79 -13.66 -16.52
CA GLN A 159 9.04 -13.80 -15.78
C GLN A 159 9.18 -12.76 -14.68
N SER A 160 10.06 -13.02 -13.71
CA SER A 160 10.52 -11.97 -12.79
C SER A 160 11.55 -11.08 -13.46
N PHE A 161 11.58 -9.81 -13.05
CA PHE A 161 12.55 -8.82 -13.47
C PHE A 161 13.53 -8.47 -12.35
N THR A 162 14.77 -8.15 -12.75
CA THR A 162 15.63 -7.21 -12.02
C THR A 162 15.28 -5.79 -12.45
N TYR A 163 15.75 -4.79 -11.69
CA TYR A 163 15.50 -3.38 -12.07
C TYR A 163 16.07 -3.04 -13.46
N ASP A 164 17.30 -3.46 -13.75
CA ASP A 164 17.98 -3.14 -15.02
C ASP A 164 17.26 -3.77 -16.24
N GLU A 165 16.76 -4.99 -16.08
CA GLU A 165 15.98 -5.65 -17.11
C GLU A 165 14.66 -4.90 -17.35
N LEU A 166 13.90 -4.59 -16.28
CA LEU A 166 12.64 -3.87 -16.35
C LEU A 166 12.83 -2.48 -16.99
N GLU A 167 13.84 -1.74 -16.55
CA GLU A 167 14.17 -0.42 -17.09
C GLU A 167 14.55 -0.50 -18.57
N THR A 168 15.31 -1.53 -18.96
CA THR A 168 15.70 -1.74 -20.37
C THR A 168 14.49 -1.94 -21.25
N GLU A 169 13.51 -2.73 -20.82
CA GLU A 169 12.28 -2.95 -21.56
C GLU A 169 11.43 -1.68 -21.66
N VAL A 170 11.28 -0.93 -20.58
CA VAL A 170 10.53 0.36 -20.57
C VAL A 170 11.17 1.39 -21.49
N LYS A 171 12.52 1.46 -21.53
CA LYS A 171 13.25 2.39 -22.42
C LYS A 171 12.94 2.18 -23.90
N GLN A 172 12.55 0.99 -24.32
CA GLN A 172 12.16 0.73 -25.70
C GLN A 172 10.84 1.42 -26.11
N PHE A 173 10.06 1.94 -25.16
CA PHE A 173 8.80 2.65 -25.35
C PHE A 173 8.99 4.18 -25.25
N LEU A 174 10.10 4.64 -24.66
CA LEU A 174 10.43 6.06 -24.61
C LEU A 174 10.90 6.54 -26.00
N LYS A 175 10.44 7.71 -26.37
CA LYS A 175 10.88 8.41 -27.61
C LYS A 175 12.12 9.23 -27.33
#